data_0923b0282edc059ebed94676f3b535be
#
_entry.id   0923b0282edc059ebed94676f3b535be
#
_cell.length_a   1.000
_cell.length_b   1.000
_cell.length_c   1.000
_cell.angle_alpha   90.00
_cell.angle_beta   90.00
_cell.angle_gamma   90.00
#
_symmetry.space_group_name_H-M   'P 1'
#
loop_
_entity.id
_entity.type
_entity.pdbx_description
1 polymer ?
#
loop_
_entity_poly.entity_id
_entity_poly.type
_entity_poly.pdbx_seq_one_letter_code
_entity_poly.pdbx_strand_id
1 'polypeptide(L)'
;MSTVLVFDVDRLSEADTDRLYRAVPAERRARADRLHFAADRRRCLAAGALLRYALLARHGLTPSDLDTARDAFGKPYLVRVPGLHFSLSHAGRWVACATSGTEIGVDIEHTAAGAVDISHRFAPDEHAYVVAAPAGRRARRLVRIWTLKESYVKYLGRGLGVPMDSFSVTAPDRRPRVLRGTLDTRPRLKQVAHGDDYWLAECCRDDSGISVVEPTREDLLAVC
;
A
#
# COMPACT_ATOMS: atom_id res chain seq x y z
N MET A 1 17.47 -2.51 -2.77
CA MET A 1 16.79 -2.07 -1.52
C MET A 1 15.52 -1.38 -1.91
N SER A 2 14.37 -1.91 -1.48
CA SER A 2 13.07 -1.27 -1.75
C SER A 2 12.89 -0.05 -0.85
N THR A 3 12.31 1.00 -1.39
CA THR A 3 11.96 2.21 -0.63
C THR A 3 10.45 2.38 -0.65
N VAL A 4 9.86 2.52 0.51
CA VAL A 4 8.45 2.88 0.66
C VAL A 4 8.37 4.37 1.01
N LEU A 5 7.73 5.12 0.15
CA LEU A 5 7.38 6.51 0.43
C LEU A 5 6.05 6.54 1.18
N VAL A 6 5.96 7.34 2.23
CA VAL A 6 4.71 7.62 2.94
C VAL A 6 4.50 9.12 3.02
N PHE A 7 3.26 9.57 2.94
CA PHE A 7 2.94 10.99 3.02
C PHE A 7 1.66 11.22 3.81
N ASP A 8 1.70 12.20 4.70
CA ASP A 8 0.58 12.62 5.52
C ASP A 8 -0.29 13.62 4.75
N VAL A 9 -1.50 13.21 4.37
CA VAL A 9 -2.42 14.05 3.58
C VAL A 9 -2.99 15.24 4.36
N ASP A 10 -2.89 15.23 5.70
CA ASP A 10 -3.34 16.35 6.52
C ASP A 10 -2.41 17.56 6.41
N ARG A 11 -1.21 17.39 5.83
CA ARG A 11 -0.31 18.49 5.46
C ARG A 11 -0.75 19.27 4.23
N LEU A 12 -1.76 18.80 3.49
CA LEU A 12 -2.24 19.42 2.26
C LEU A 12 -3.40 20.37 2.55
N SER A 13 -3.29 21.59 2.10
CA SER A 13 -4.40 22.54 2.00
C SER A 13 -5.38 22.19 0.88
N GLU A 14 -6.52 22.86 0.80
CA GLU A 14 -7.43 22.73 -0.34
C GLU A 14 -6.75 23.16 -1.65
N ALA A 15 -6.03 24.29 -1.63
CA ALA A 15 -5.29 24.78 -2.80
C ALA A 15 -4.23 23.78 -3.28
N ASP A 16 -3.56 23.06 -2.35
CA ASP A 16 -2.65 21.99 -2.72
C ASP A 16 -3.39 20.84 -3.37
N THR A 17 -4.54 20.45 -2.82
CA THR A 17 -5.36 19.37 -3.37
C THR A 17 -5.81 19.69 -4.79
N ASP A 18 -6.18 20.94 -5.08
CA ASP A 18 -6.51 21.41 -6.43
C ASP A 18 -5.29 21.38 -7.37
N ARG A 19 -4.09 21.69 -6.84
CA ARG A 19 -2.85 21.58 -7.60
C ARG A 19 -2.55 20.13 -7.96
N LEU A 20 -2.67 19.22 -6.98
CA LEU A 20 -2.51 17.78 -7.23
C LEU A 20 -3.53 17.27 -8.27
N TYR A 21 -4.80 17.72 -8.20
CA TYR A 21 -5.82 17.34 -9.16
C TYR A 21 -5.43 17.67 -10.61
N ARG A 22 -4.83 18.85 -10.84
CA ARG A 22 -4.35 19.25 -12.17
C ARG A 22 -3.14 18.43 -12.65
N ALA A 23 -2.28 18.00 -11.72
CA ALA A 23 -1.02 17.31 -12.02
C ALA A 23 -1.16 15.80 -12.27
N VAL A 24 -2.16 15.15 -11.66
CA VAL A 24 -2.34 13.70 -11.83
C VAL A 24 -2.98 13.35 -13.17
N PRO A 25 -2.76 12.12 -13.69
CA PRO A 25 -3.36 11.66 -14.95
C PRO A 25 -4.89 11.71 -14.96
N ALA A 26 -5.50 11.81 -16.16
CA ALA A 26 -6.95 11.89 -16.33
C ALA A 26 -7.69 10.71 -15.67
N GLU A 27 -7.16 9.48 -15.77
CA GLU A 27 -7.74 8.30 -15.10
C GLU A 27 -7.85 8.50 -13.58
N ARG A 28 -6.79 9.08 -12.97
CA ARG A 28 -6.76 9.34 -11.53
C ARG A 28 -7.75 10.44 -11.14
N ARG A 29 -7.88 11.50 -11.94
CA ARG A 29 -8.91 12.53 -11.74
C ARG A 29 -10.30 11.92 -11.78
N ALA A 30 -10.61 11.16 -12.83
CA ALA A 30 -11.90 10.49 -12.99
C ALA A 30 -12.21 9.52 -11.82
N ARG A 31 -11.19 8.88 -11.26
CA ARG A 31 -11.35 8.07 -10.04
C ARG A 31 -11.67 8.94 -8.83
N ALA A 32 -10.94 10.04 -8.63
CA ALA A 32 -11.14 10.96 -7.53
C ALA A 32 -12.55 11.60 -7.55
N ASP A 33 -13.05 11.93 -8.74
CA ASP A 33 -14.38 12.53 -8.94
C ASP A 33 -15.53 11.59 -8.56
N ARG A 34 -15.33 10.27 -8.65
CA ARG A 34 -16.31 9.27 -8.23
C ARG A 34 -16.33 9.03 -6.71
N LEU A 35 -15.36 9.56 -5.96
CA LEU A 35 -15.30 9.39 -4.52
C LEU A 35 -16.22 10.40 -3.81
N HIS A 36 -17.08 9.88 -2.96
CA HIS A 36 -18.09 10.68 -2.29
C HIS A 36 -17.50 11.60 -1.20
N PHE A 37 -16.53 11.09 -0.41
CA PHE A 37 -15.94 11.82 0.69
C PHE A 37 -14.70 12.60 0.25
N ALA A 38 -14.61 13.87 0.68
CA ALA A 38 -13.47 14.75 0.40
C ALA A 38 -12.12 14.15 0.87
N ALA A 39 -12.13 13.46 2.03
CA ALA A 39 -10.96 12.79 2.57
C ALA A 39 -10.46 11.66 1.64
N ASP A 40 -11.37 10.87 1.05
CA ASP A 40 -11.01 9.81 0.09
C ASP A 40 -10.47 10.41 -1.20
N ARG A 41 -11.08 11.49 -1.68
CA ARG A 41 -10.62 12.24 -2.85
C ARG A 41 -9.20 12.74 -2.63
N ARG A 42 -8.92 13.38 -1.47
CA ARG A 42 -7.59 13.87 -1.09
C ARG A 42 -6.56 12.73 -1.08
N ARG A 43 -6.87 11.59 -0.46
CA ARG A 43 -6.00 10.39 -0.46
C ARG A 43 -5.74 9.87 -1.86
N CYS A 44 -6.76 9.79 -2.69
CA CYS A 44 -6.62 9.34 -4.07
C CYS A 44 -5.65 10.22 -4.87
N LEU A 45 -5.78 11.54 -4.75
CA LEU A 45 -4.92 12.51 -5.44
C LEU A 45 -3.49 12.48 -4.88
N ALA A 46 -3.34 12.48 -3.56
CA ALA A 46 -2.05 12.43 -2.90
C ALA A 46 -1.28 11.13 -3.25
N ALA A 47 -1.94 9.98 -3.33
CA ALA A 47 -1.32 8.73 -3.75
C ALA A 47 -0.82 8.80 -5.20
N GLY A 48 -1.55 9.48 -6.09
CA GLY A 48 -1.12 9.74 -7.47
C GLY A 48 0.10 10.65 -7.55
N ALA A 49 0.09 11.73 -6.75
CA ALA A 49 1.22 12.66 -6.68
C ALA A 49 2.45 12.00 -6.04
N LEU A 50 2.27 11.16 -5.02
CA LEU A 50 3.36 10.42 -4.40
C LEU A 50 4.01 9.43 -5.38
N LEU A 51 3.21 8.74 -6.21
CA LEU A 51 3.74 7.93 -7.30
C LEU A 51 4.51 8.80 -8.31
N ARG A 52 3.95 9.93 -8.71
CA ARG A 52 4.62 10.86 -9.62
C ARG A 52 5.96 11.34 -9.06
N TYR A 53 6.02 11.70 -7.77
CA TYR A 53 7.26 12.04 -7.08
C TYR A 53 8.26 10.87 -7.10
N ALA A 54 7.82 9.65 -6.77
CA ALA A 54 8.66 8.47 -6.84
C ALA A 54 9.30 8.30 -8.23
N LEU A 55 8.50 8.41 -9.27
CA LEU A 55 8.93 8.16 -10.64
C LEU A 55 9.85 9.26 -11.18
N LEU A 56 9.50 10.53 -11.00
CA LEU A 56 10.27 11.65 -11.52
C LEU A 56 11.53 11.93 -10.68
N ALA A 57 11.35 12.13 -9.36
CA ALA A 57 12.43 12.60 -8.52
C ALA A 57 13.41 11.51 -8.09
N ARG A 58 12.94 10.24 -7.94
CA ARG A 58 13.78 9.16 -7.44
C ARG A 58 14.23 8.18 -8.51
N HIS A 59 13.47 8.01 -9.58
CA HIS A 59 13.85 7.15 -10.71
C HIS A 59 14.31 7.94 -11.95
N GLY A 60 14.25 9.28 -11.91
CA GLY A 60 14.70 10.13 -13.01
C GLY A 60 13.89 9.98 -14.31
N LEU A 61 12.64 9.49 -14.20
CA LEU A 61 11.76 9.36 -15.35
C LEU A 61 11.25 10.74 -15.80
N THR A 62 10.74 10.78 -17.02
CA THR A 62 10.12 11.98 -17.59
C THR A 62 8.58 11.91 -17.49
N PRO A 63 7.86 13.03 -17.62
CA PRO A 63 6.40 13.01 -17.64
C PRO A 63 5.80 12.07 -18.69
N SER A 64 6.48 11.85 -19.82
CA SER A 64 6.03 10.92 -20.87
C SER A 64 6.10 9.44 -20.45
N ASP A 65 6.88 9.10 -19.42
CA ASP A 65 7.04 7.73 -18.93
C ASP A 65 5.98 7.32 -17.91
N LEU A 66 5.14 8.29 -17.47
CA LEU A 66 4.18 8.09 -16.39
C LEU A 66 2.84 7.46 -16.82
N ASP A 67 2.71 7.10 -18.09
CA ASP A 67 1.50 6.44 -18.58
C ASP A 67 1.31 5.10 -17.87
N THR A 68 0.12 4.91 -17.30
CA THR A 68 -0.26 3.68 -16.61
C THR A 68 -1.40 2.98 -17.32
N ALA A 69 -1.36 1.65 -17.31
CA ALA A 69 -2.49 0.80 -17.70
C ALA A 69 -2.78 -0.19 -16.57
N ARG A 70 -3.82 -1.01 -16.73
CA ARG A 70 -4.17 -2.06 -15.79
C ARG A 70 -4.06 -3.40 -16.45
N ASP A 71 -3.58 -4.40 -15.72
CA ASP A 71 -3.59 -5.79 -16.15
C ASP A 71 -5.01 -6.40 -16.09
N ALA A 72 -5.13 -7.66 -16.45
CA ALA A 72 -6.39 -8.39 -16.44
C ALA A 72 -7.05 -8.47 -15.03
N PHE A 73 -6.30 -8.27 -13.98
CA PHE A 73 -6.76 -8.29 -12.58
C PHE A 73 -6.93 -6.89 -11.98
N GLY A 74 -6.66 -5.84 -12.77
CA GLY A 74 -6.80 -4.45 -12.35
C GLY A 74 -5.58 -3.86 -11.66
N LYS A 75 -4.45 -4.58 -11.56
CA LYS A 75 -3.20 -4.04 -11.03
C LYS A 75 -2.62 -3.01 -11.99
N PRO A 76 -2.32 -1.78 -11.54
CA PRO A 76 -1.73 -0.77 -12.40
C PRO A 76 -0.25 -1.07 -12.68
N TYR A 77 0.21 -0.77 -13.90
CA TYR A 77 1.61 -0.87 -14.31
C TYR A 77 2.00 0.30 -15.22
N LEU A 78 3.30 0.56 -15.35
CA LEU A 78 3.86 1.58 -16.25
C LEU A 78 3.99 0.99 -17.66
N VAL A 79 3.37 1.66 -18.63
CA VAL A 79 3.34 1.18 -20.03
C VAL A 79 4.72 1.26 -20.68
N ARG A 80 5.46 2.34 -20.41
CA ARG A 80 6.74 2.63 -21.07
C ARG A 80 7.97 2.16 -20.29
N VAL A 81 7.79 1.71 -19.04
CA VAL A 81 8.88 1.29 -18.16
C VAL A 81 8.55 -0.08 -17.55
N PRO A 82 8.51 -1.16 -18.35
CA PRO A 82 8.01 -2.47 -17.92
C PRO A 82 8.84 -3.14 -16.82
N GLY A 83 10.09 -2.70 -16.62
CA GLY A 83 10.95 -3.22 -15.54
C GLY A 83 10.81 -2.50 -14.20
N LEU A 84 9.95 -1.49 -14.10
CA LEU A 84 9.69 -0.78 -12.86
C LEU A 84 8.26 -1.03 -12.40
N HIS A 85 8.14 -1.69 -11.24
CA HIS A 85 6.87 -2.01 -10.60
C HIS A 85 6.56 -1.04 -9.48
N PHE A 86 5.28 -0.81 -9.21
CA PHE A 86 4.84 0.01 -8.09
C PHE A 86 3.59 -0.55 -7.42
N SER A 87 3.40 -0.14 -6.18
CA SER A 87 2.18 -0.43 -5.42
C SER A 87 1.79 0.77 -4.57
N LEU A 88 0.49 0.98 -4.42
CA LEU A 88 -0.09 2.09 -3.67
C LEU A 88 -1.02 1.58 -2.58
N SER A 89 -1.03 2.27 -1.43
CA SER A 89 -2.02 2.06 -0.38
C SER A 89 -2.34 3.38 0.32
N HIS A 90 -3.44 3.40 1.07
CA HIS A 90 -3.81 4.54 1.91
C HIS A 90 -4.75 4.10 3.04
N ALA A 91 -4.57 4.66 4.22
CA ALA A 91 -5.48 4.54 5.36
C ALA A 91 -5.41 5.78 6.25
N GLY A 92 -6.56 6.21 6.77
CA GLY A 92 -6.64 7.41 7.60
C GLY A 92 -6.00 8.61 6.93
N ARG A 93 -4.96 9.17 7.56
CA ARG A 93 -4.21 10.32 7.06
C ARG A 93 -3.03 9.96 6.15
N TRP A 94 -2.69 8.69 5.99
CA TRP A 94 -1.48 8.27 5.29
C TRP A 94 -1.77 7.70 3.91
N VAL A 95 -0.90 8.04 2.97
CA VAL A 95 -0.77 7.36 1.68
C VAL A 95 0.63 6.75 1.59
N ALA A 96 0.73 5.58 0.95
CA ALA A 96 1.99 4.87 0.77
C ALA A 96 2.20 4.53 -0.71
N CYS A 97 3.45 4.62 -1.16
CA CYS A 97 3.90 4.22 -2.50
C CYS A 97 5.20 3.45 -2.38
N ALA A 98 5.24 2.25 -2.93
CA ALA A 98 6.46 1.46 -3.06
C ALA A 98 6.80 1.25 -4.53
N THR A 99 8.10 1.28 -4.85
CA THR A 99 8.64 1.03 -6.20
C THR A 99 9.77 0.00 -6.14
N SER A 100 9.87 -0.85 -7.16
CA SER A 100 10.87 -1.92 -7.23
C SER A 100 11.14 -2.33 -8.67
N GLY A 101 12.34 -2.87 -8.94
CA GLY A 101 12.67 -3.54 -10.21
C GLY A 101 12.01 -4.92 -10.37
N THR A 102 11.27 -5.40 -9.39
CA THR A 102 10.48 -6.65 -9.43
C THR A 102 9.10 -6.41 -8.86
N GLU A 103 8.20 -7.39 -8.98
CA GLU A 103 6.88 -7.30 -8.38
C GLU A 103 6.93 -6.84 -6.92
N ILE A 104 6.00 -5.95 -6.56
CA ILE A 104 5.90 -5.36 -5.23
C ILE A 104 4.45 -5.16 -4.83
N GLY A 105 4.18 -5.27 -3.53
CA GLY A 105 2.93 -4.91 -2.89
C GLY A 105 3.20 -4.12 -1.61
N VAL A 106 2.49 -3.04 -1.38
CA VAL A 106 2.52 -2.24 -0.15
C VAL A 106 1.13 -2.08 0.41
N ASP A 107 1.03 -2.15 1.72
CA ASP A 107 -0.20 -1.84 2.42
C ASP A 107 0.06 -1.06 3.69
N ILE A 108 -0.81 -0.10 3.99
CA ILE A 108 -0.81 0.67 5.23
C ILE A 108 -2.22 0.70 5.80
N GLU A 109 -2.35 0.44 7.10
CA GLU A 109 -3.64 0.38 7.77
C GLU A 109 -3.60 1.00 9.17
N HIS A 110 -4.69 1.66 9.53
CA HIS A 110 -4.89 2.22 10.87
C HIS A 110 -5.46 1.17 11.82
N THR A 111 -4.95 1.11 13.04
CA THR A 111 -5.37 0.10 14.04
C THR A 111 -6.89 0.15 14.32
N ALA A 112 -7.52 1.33 14.23
CA ALA A 112 -8.97 1.46 14.38
C ALA A 112 -9.77 0.74 13.28
N ALA A 113 -9.19 0.43 12.11
CA ALA A 113 -9.84 -0.40 11.09
C ALA A 113 -10.16 -1.81 11.62
N GLY A 114 -9.43 -2.28 12.63
CA GLY A 114 -9.68 -3.56 13.30
C GLY A 114 -10.86 -3.55 14.29
N ALA A 115 -11.62 -2.46 14.40
CA ALA A 115 -12.82 -2.41 15.25
C ALA A 115 -13.91 -3.36 14.75
N VAL A 116 -13.97 -3.64 13.45
CA VAL A 116 -14.81 -4.69 12.87
C VAL A 116 -13.98 -5.96 12.73
N ASP A 117 -14.35 -7.02 13.48
CA ASP A 117 -13.62 -8.29 13.41
C ASP A 117 -13.98 -9.07 12.15
N ILE A 118 -13.08 -9.03 11.18
CA ILE A 118 -13.14 -9.80 9.94
C ILE A 118 -12.19 -11.03 9.97
N SER A 119 -11.60 -11.35 11.11
CA SER A 119 -10.59 -12.42 11.21
C SER A 119 -11.13 -13.80 10.83
N HIS A 120 -12.46 -14.00 10.91
CA HIS A 120 -13.14 -15.21 10.44
C HIS A 120 -12.94 -15.48 8.92
N ARG A 121 -12.48 -14.46 8.16
CA ARG A 121 -12.11 -14.56 6.73
C ARG A 121 -10.65 -14.92 6.50
N PHE A 122 -9.84 -15.02 7.54
CA PHE A 122 -8.44 -15.41 7.47
C PHE A 122 -8.28 -16.93 7.57
N ALA A 123 -7.08 -17.42 7.36
CA ALA A 123 -6.77 -18.81 7.61
C ALA A 123 -7.03 -19.17 9.09
N PRO A 124 -7.41 -20.42 9.41
CA PRO A 124 -7.83 -20.80 10.77
C PRO A 124 -6.80 -20.49 11.86
N ASP A 125 -5.51 -20.63 11.57
CA ASP A 125 -4.41 -20.30 12.49
C ASP A 125 -4.30 -18.80 12.78
N GLU A 126 -4.54 -17.97 11.79
CA GLU A 126 -4.55 -16.52 11.92
C GLU A 126 -5.78 -16.03 12.69
N HIS A 127 -6.94 -16.60 12.40
CA HIS A 127 -8.16 -16.33 13.16
C HIS A 127 -7.95 -16.68 14.64
N ALA A 128 -7.44 -17.88 14.93
CA ALA A 128 -7.14 -18.30 16.29
C ALA A 128 -6.14 -17.35 16.99
N TYR A 129 -5.12 -16.88 16.27
CA TYR A 129 -4.15 -15.91 16.80
C TYR A 129 -4.81 -14.57 17.17
N VAL A 130 -5.74 -14.09 16.36
CA VAL A 130 -6.47 -12.84 16.64
C VAL A 130 -7.38 -13.00 17.85
N VAL A 131 -8.18 -14.06 17.88
CA VAL A 131 -9.18 -14.32 18.94
C VAL A 131 -8.51 -14.58 20.29
N ALA A 132 -7.36 -15.23 20.31
CA ALA A 132 -6.58 -15.49 21.53
C ALA A 132 -6.01 -14.22 22.18
N ALA A 133 -6.09 -13.06 21.49
CA ALA A 133 -5.61 -11.80 22.07
C ALA A 133 -6.58 -11.29 23.17
N PRO A 134 -6.06 -10.65 24.23
CA PRO A 134 -6.89 -9.82 25.09
C PRO A 134 -7.71 -8.82 24.28
N ALA A 135 -8.95 -8.52 24.72
CA ALA A 135 -9.89 -7.69 23.94
C ALA A 135 -9.27 -6.38 23.44
N GLY A 136 -8.51 -5.65 24.26
CA GLY A 136 -7.84 -4.40 23.88
C GLY A 136 -6.68 -4.55 22.87
N ARG A 137 -6.29 -5.78 22.52
CA ARG A 137 -5.21 -6.06 21.55
C ARG A 137 -5.68 -6.75 20.27
N ARG A 138 -6.95 -7.18 20.22
CA ARG A 138 -7.49 -7.90 19.06
C ARG A 138 -7.43 -7.08 17.79
N ALA A 139 -7.93 -5.85 17.83
CA ALA A 139 -7.89 -4.94 16.68
C ALA A 139 -6.46 -4.77 16.13
N ARG A 140 -5.48 -4.56 17.01
CA ARG A 140 -4.07 -4.43 16.62
C ARG A 140 -3.53 -5.71 15.97
N ARG A 141 -3.86 -6.91 16.50
CA ARG A 141 -3.46 -8.19 15.89
C ARG A 141 -4.12 -8.41 14.54
N LEU A 142 -5.41 -8.11 14.44
CA LEU A 142 -6.16 -8.21 13.19
C LEU A 142 -5.53 -7.36 12.11
N VAL A 143 -5.30 -6.07 12.39
CA VAL A 143 -4.73 -5.12 11.41
C VAL A 143 -3.30 -5.53 11.00
N ARG A 144 -2.50 -6.06 11.91
CA ARG A 144 -1.17 -6.60 11.56
C ARG A 144 -1.25 -7.75 10.56
N ILE A 145 -2.14 -8.71 10.76
CA ILE A 145 -2.33 -9.82 9.80
C ILE A 145 -2.91 -9.28 8.50
N TRP A 146 -3.93 -8.42 8.56
CA TRP A 146 -4.57 -7.83 7.40
C TRP A 146 -3.58 -7.12 6.49
N THR A 147 -2.75 -6.21 7.04
CA THR A 147 -1.77 -5.44 6.29
C THR A 147 -0.74 -6.34 5.59
N LEU A 148 -0.29 -7.42 6.25
CA LEU A 148 0.59 -8.41 5.63
C LEU A 148 -0.10 -9.13 4.47
N LYS A 149 -1.36 -9.56 4.65
CA LYS A 149 -2.13 -10.27 3.62
C LYS A 149 -2.41 -9.36 2.42
N GLU A 150 -2.83 -8.12 2.65
CA GLU A 150 -3.09 -7.15 1.59
C GLU A 150 -1.82 -6.81 0.81
N SER A 151 -0.67 -6.62 1.46
CA SER A 151 0.59 -6.39 0.77
C SER A 151 0.95 -7.58 -0.13
N TYR A 152 0.70 -8.81 0.31
CA TYR A 152 0.94 -10.01 -0.49
C TYR A 152 -0.04 -10.14 -1.67
N VAL A 153 -1.33 -9.88 -1.47
CA VAL A 153 -2.33 -9.89 -2.56
C VAL A 153 -1.99 -8.84 -3.62
N LYS A 154 -1.54 -7.65 -3.20
CA LYS A 154 -1.07 -6.59 -4.11
C LYS A 154 0.21 -7.00 -4.85
N TYR A 155 1.14 -7.70 -4.19
CA TYR A 155 2.30 -8.30 -4.84
C TYR A 155 1.90 -9.28 -5.94
N LEU A 156 0.97 -10.20 -5.64
CA LEU A 156 0.46 -11.17 -6.62
C LEU A 156 -0.27 -10.53 -7.79
N GLY A 157 -0.80 -9.32 -7.62
CA GLY A 157 -1.55 -8.61 -8.66
C GLY A 157 -2.91 -9.21 -9.00
N ARG A 158 -3.43 -10.12 -8.17
CA ARG A 158 -4.70 -10.82 -8.44
C ARG A 158 -5.91 -10.19 -7.76
N GLY A 159 -5.72 -9.11 -7.01
CA GLY A 159 -6.77 -8.36 -6.34
C GLY A 159 -7.68 -9.24 -5.46
N LEU A 160 -8.95 -8.92 -5.43
CA LEU A 160 -9.97 -9.66 -4.65
C LEU A 160 -10.21 -11.11 -5.12
N GLY A 161 -9.57 -11.55 -6.22
CA GLY A 161 -9.64 -12.93 -6.68
C GLY A 161 -8.85 -13.93 -5.81
N VAL A 162 -8.08 -13.46 -4.83
CA VAL A 162 -7.36 -14.31 -3.88
C VAL A 162 -8.14 -14.37 -2.57
N PRO A 163 -8.78 -15.50 -2.21
CA PRO A 163 -9.46 -15.63 -0.92
C PRO A 163 -8.45 -15.49 0.23
N MET A 164 -8.78 -14.69 1.24
CA MET A 164 -7.89 -14.40 2.36
C MET A 164 -7.63 -15.62 3.26
N ASP A 165 -8.48 -16.64 3.21
CA ASP A 165 -8.34 -17.91 3.93
C ASP A 165 -7.51 -18.97 3.16
N SER A 166 -7.25 -18.72 1.86
CA SER A 166 -6.52 -19.66 1.00
C SER A 166 -5.00 -19.72 1.27
N PHE A 167 -4.48 -18.79 2.04
CA PHE A 167 -3.07 -18.72 2.44
C PHE A 167 -2.94 -18.19 3.86
N SER A 168 -1.83 -18.46 4.53
CA SER A 168 -1.51 -17.87 5.82
C SER A 168 -0.16 -17.18 5.82
N VAL A 169 -0.06 -16.13 6.63
CA VAL A 169 1.20 -15.43 6.92
C VAL A 169 1.64 -15.73 8.36
N THR A 170 2.92 -15.63 8.65
CA THR A 170 3.39 -15.86 10.01
C THR A 170 2.85 -14.82 10.98
N ALA A 171 2.60 -15.28 12.21
CA ALA A 171 2.34 -14.39 13.34
C ALA A 171 3.46 -13.33 13.47
N PRO A 172 3.10 -12.11 13.85
CA PRO A 172 3.96 -10.93 13.79
C PRO A 172 5.21 -10.94 14.68
N ASP A 173 5.34 -11.90 15.57
CA ASP A 173 6.48 -12.00 16.50
C ASP A 173 7.70 -12.70 15.87
N ARG A 174 7.57 -13.13 14.63
CA ARG A 174 8.66 -13.72 13.83
C ARG A 174 8.79 -12.94 12.52
N ARG A 175 9.87 -13.16 11.76
CA ARG A 175 9.99 -12.59 10.43
C ARG A 175 8.76 -13.02 9.59
N PRO A 176 7.93 -12.07 9.12
CA PRO A 176 6.74 -12.41 8.37
C PRO A 176 7.09 -13.17 7.10
N ARG A 177 6.33 -14.21 6.78
CA ARG A 177 6.47 -14.99 5.54
C ARG A 177 5.16 -15.68 5.20
N VAL A 178 4.96 -16.02 3.95
CA VAL A 178 3.83 -16.86 3.53
C VAL A 178 4.12 -18.31 3.94
N LEU A 179 3.20 -18.90 4.70
CA LEU A 179 3.37 -20.26 5.26
C LEU A 179 2.67 -21.34 4.45
N ARG A 180 1.51 -21.04 3.88
CA ARG A 180 0.64 -22.01 3.19
C ARG A 180 0.06 -21.37 1.95
N GLY A 181 -0.31 -22.22 1.00
CA GLY A 181 -0.99 -21.85 -0.23
C GLY A 181 -0.25 -22.39 -1.45
N THR A 182 -0.98 -22.50 -2.55
CA THR A 182 -0.46 -22.85 -3.87
C THR A 182 0.16 -21.65 -4.61
N LEU A 183 0.15 -20.49 -3.96
CA LEU A 183 0.61 -19.23 -4.50
C LEU A 183 2.14 -19.06 -4.32
N ASP A 184 2.71 -18.02 -4.90
CA ASP A 184 4.15 -17.75 -4.81
C ASP A 184 4.57 -17.52 -3.35
N THR A 185 5.43 -18.39 -2.80
CA THR A 185 5.98 -18.30 -1.44
C THR A 185 7.38 -17.70 -1.38
N ARG A 186 7.95 -17.31 -2.52
CA ARG A 186 9.30 -16.74 -2.63
C ARG A 186 9.43 -15.29 -2.13
N PRO A 187 8.39 -14.43 -2.20
CA PRO A 187 8.54 -13.08 -1.72
C PRO A 187 8.73 -13.02 -0.20
N ARG A 188 9.38 -11.95 0.23
CA ARG A 188 9.55 -11.60 1.62
C ARG A 188 8.47 -10.64 2.05
N LEU A 189 7.83 -10.94 3.15
CA LEU A 189 6.92 -10.04 3.85
C LEU A 189 7.72 -9.27 4.90
N LYS A 190 7.51 -7.98 4.95
CA LYS A 190 8.14 -7.07 5.91
C LYS A 190 7.06 -6.18 6.51
N GLN A 191 7.17 -5.86 7.78
CA GLN A 191 6.19 -5.01 8.46
C GLN A 191 6.87 -4.14 9.52
N VAL A 192 6.47 -2.89 9.59
CA VAL A 192 6.90 -1.92 10.61
C VAL A 192 5.68 -1.18 11.16
N ALA A 193 5.79 -0.74 12.42
CA ALA A 193 4.86 0.26 12.94
C ALA A 193 5.17 1.60 12.30
N HIS A 194 4.13 2.39 11.99
CA HIS A 194 4.25 3.74 11.48
C HIS A 194 3.45 4.67 12.42
N GLY A 195 4.17 5.46 13.20
CA GLY A 195 3.56 6.13 14.35
C GLY A 195 2.96 5.12 15.36
N ASP A 196 2.04 5.58 16.18
CA ASP A 196 1.46 4.77 17.25
C ASP A 196 0.36 3.82 16.77
N ASP A 197 -0.38 4.20 15.73
CA ASP A 197 -1.64 3.58 15.36
C ASP A 197 -1.67 2.96 13.96
N TYR A 198 -0.55 2.93 13.23
CA TYR A 198 -0.53 2.37 11.88
C TYR A 198 0.44 1.20 11.75
N TRP A 199 0.11 0.31 10.85
CA TRP A 199 0.99 -0.75 10.36
C TRP A 199 1.23 -0.56 8.87
N LEU A 200 2.52 -0.61 8.49
CA LEU A 200 2.97 -0.57 7.11
C LEU A 200 3.60 -1.92 6.77
N ALA A 201 3.13 -2.58 5.73
CA ALA A 201 3.70 -3.84 5.24
C ALA A 201 4.12 -3.73 3.79
N GLU A 202 5.20 -4.42 3.47
CA GLU A 202 5.75 -4.56 2.13
C GLU A 202 5.93 -6.04 1.80
N CYS A 203 5.57 -6.40 0.57
CA CYS A 203 5.82 -7.71 0.00
C CYS A 203 6.63 -7.56 -1.30
N CYS A 204 7.85 -8.09 -1.34
CA CYS A 204 8.73 -8.06 -2.52
C CYS A 204 9.73 -9.22 -2.47
N ARG A 205 10.55 -9.39 -3.50
CA ARG A 205 11.61 -10.43 -3.53
C ARG A 205 12.92 -10.00 -2.87
N ASP A 206 13.06 -8.71 -2.58
CA ASP A 206 14.25 -8.18 -1.91
C ASP A 206 14.24 -8.53 -0.41
N ASP A 207 15.36 -9.03 0.10
CA ASP A 207 15.53 -9.46 1.50
C ASP A 207 16.04 -8.31 2.41
N SER A 208 16.29 -7.11 1.88
CA SER A 208 16.63 -5.93 2.66
C SER A 208 15.46 -5.49 3.56
N GLY A 209 15.73 -4.75 4.62
CA GLY A 209 14.67 -4.14 5.45
C GLY A 209 13.78 -3.17 4.66
N ILE A 210 12.68 -2.73 5.27
CA ILE A 210 11.89 -1.62 4.74
C ILE A 210 12.65 -0.31 5.03
N SER A 211 12.90 0.46 3.96
CA SER A 211 13.32 1.86 4.10
C SER A 211 12.09 2.75 3.91
N VAL A 212 11.68 3.42 4.95
CA VAL A 212 10.54 4.35 4.90
C VAL A 212 11.08 5.77 4.77
N VAL A 213 10.56 6.51 3.78
CA VAL A 213 10.92 7.91 3.51
C VAL A 213 9.64 8.73 3.47
N GLU A 214 9.62 9.84 4.16
CA GLU A 214 8.53 10.82 4.14
C GLU A 214 8.97 12.05 3.33
N PRO A 215 8.52 12.20 2.07
CA PRO A 215 8.71 13.44 1.33
C PRO A 215 8.06 14.62 2.06
N THR A 216 8.62 15.80 1.90
CA THR A 216 7.98 17.03 2.38
C THR A 216 6.78 17.39 1.51
N ARG A 217 5.95 18.32 1.98
CA ARG A 217 4.87 18.89 1.19
C ARG A 217 5.42 19.57 -0.09
N GLU A 218 6.53 20.26 0.05
CA GLU A 218 7.22 20.95 -1.03
C GLU A 218 7.73 19.98 -2.09
N ASP A 219 8.31 18.83 -1.68
CA ASP A 219 8.73 17.76 -2.58
C ASP A 219 7.56 17.23 -3.41
N LEU A 220 6.42 17.01 -2.77
CA LEU A 220 5.23 16.50 -3.44
C LEU A 220 4.65 17.51 -4.44
N LEU A 221 4.68 18.78 -4.09
CA LEU A 221 4.21 19.86 -4.96
C LEU A 221 5.20 20.22 -6.08
N ALA A 222 6.48 19.97 -5.91
CA ALA A 222 7.49 20.27 -6.93
C ALA A 222 7.31 19.45 -8.22
N VAL A 223 6.63 18.32 -8.14
CA VAL A 223 6.34 17.45 -9.30
C VAL A 223 4.96 17.69 -9.94
N CYS A 224 4.26 18.76 -9.52
CA CYS A 224 2.92 19.11 -10.00
C CYS A 224 2.95 20.22 -11.06
#